data_701cb4749e2c147872ba4aaec13239f2
#
_entry.id   701cb4749e2c147872ba4aaec13239f2
#
_cell.length_a   1.000
_cell.length_b   1.000
_cell.length_c   1.000
_cell.angle_alpha   90.00
_cell.angle_beta   90.00
_cell.angle_gamma   90.00
#
_symmetry.space_group_name_H-M   'P 1'
#
loop_
_entity.id
_entity.type
_entity.pdbx_description
1 polymer ?
#
loop_
_entity_poly.entity_id
_entity_poly.type
_entity_poly.pdbx_seq_one_letter_code
_entity_poly.pdbx_strand_id
1 'polypeptide(L)'
;MTAAIHHDAQDLRKPLPLLRVELATTPEDVYASQRLRYEIFAKEQGAHLESAREGIDRDYYDDYCHHLLVRRTDTHEVVGSTRILTTPNARRAGSFYSETEFDLHKLFPQLRGNAIEIGRTCIHPDFRNGAGIGMLWLGLAQFMEMHKVDYMFGCASISMNDGGAQVSAIMNDARLNNLAPETLRVKPLMHLLPAQPAAKVAMPPLLKAYLKLGAWVAGEPCLDPDFNVADIFILLDVNNLNTRYHRHFVQGSLQKRPASEVSLLRAA
;
A
#
# COMPACT_ATOMS: atom_id res chain seq x y z
N MET A 1 -25.12 16.84 -54.40
CA MET A 1 -23.76 17.16 -53.84
C MET A 1 -23.80 16.82 -52.35
N THR A 2 -23.34 15.62 -52.01
CA THR A 2 -23.36 15.11 -50.63
C THR A 2 -21.91 15.08 -50.15
N ALA A 3 -21.56 15.99 -49.22
CA ALA A 3 -20.24 16.04 -48.64
C ALA A 3 -20.11 14.91 -47.60
N ALA A 4 -19.22 13.98 -47.85
CA ALA A 4 -18.81 12.94 -46.91
C ALA A 4 -17.91 13.56 -45.84
N ILE A 5 -18.36 13.54 -44.59
CA ILE A 5 -17.54 13.89 -43.43
C ILE A 5 -16.67 12.68 -43.12
N HIS A 6 -15.39 12.74 -43.47
CA HIS A 6 -14.40 11.79 -42.98
C HIS A 6 -14.16 12.07 -41.49
N HIS A 7 -14.65 11.17 -40.63
CA HIS A 7 -14.22 11.09 -39.25
C HIS A 7 -12.85 10.43 -39.26
N ASP A 8 -11.86 11.23 -38.99
CA ASP A 8 -10.47 10.80 -38.78
C ASP A 8 -10.39 10.05 -37.43
N ALA A 9 -10.56 8.73 -37.48
CA ALA A 9 -10.40 7.84 -36.33
C ALA A 9 -8.91 7.51 -36.15
N GLN A 10 -8.10 8.49 -35.79
CA GLN A 10 -6.76 8.27 -35.25
C GLN A 10 -6.73 8.59 -33.76
N ASP A 11 -7.45 7.78 -32.96
CA ASP A 11 -7.14 7.61 -31.54
C ASP A 11 -5.93 6.68 -31.43
N LEU A 12 -4.78 7.23 -31.74
CA LEU A 12 -3.47 6.60 -31.50
C LEU A 12 -3.30 6.53 -29.98
N ARG A 13 -3.65 5.38 -29.39
CA ARG A 13 -3.33 5.07 -27.99
C ARG A 13 -1.83 5.34 -27.80
N LYS A 14 -1.52 6.47 -27.16
CA LYS A 14 -0.13 6.76 -26.75
C LYS A 14 0.35 5.54 -25.95
N PRO A 15 1.52 4.96 -26.29
CA PRO A 15 2.03 3.85 -25.50
C PRO A 15 2.11 4.29 -24.05
N LEU A 16 1.64 3.42 -23.14
CA LEU A 16 1.72 3.70 -21.70
C LEU A 16 3.19 3.98 -21.35
N PRO A 17 3.47 5.03 -20.58
CA PRO A 17 4.84 5.35 -20.20
C PRO A 17 5.45 4.16 -19.45
N LEU A 18 6.71 3.86 -19.73
CA LEU A 18 7.46 2.85 -19.03
C LEU A 18 7.65 3.31 -17.58
N LEU A 19 7.48 2.38 -16.63
CA LEU A 19 7.64 2.61 -15.21
C LEU A 19 8.85 1.83 -14.69
N ARG A 20 9.58 2.40 -13.74
CA ARG A 20 10.60 1.73 -12.95
C ARG A 20 10.25 1.81 -11.47
N VAL A 21 10.74 0.86 -10.69
CA VAL A 21 10.64 0.86 -9.23
C VAL A 21 12.04 0.96 -8.64
N GLU A 22 12.20 1.80 -7.61
CA GLU A 22 13.49 2.06 -6.97
C GLU A 22 13.27 2.49 -5.51
N LEU A 23 14.30 2.36 -4.68
CA LEU A 23 14.32 2.98 -3.35
C LEU A 23 14.78 4.44 -3.48
N ALA A 24 14.19 5.33 -2.71
CA ALA A 24 14.67 6.68 -2.53
C ALA A 24 16.09 6.63 -1.93
N THR A 25 17.01 7.39 -2.52
CA THR A 25 18.41 7.47 -2.08
C THR A 25 18.83 8.88 -1.71
N THR A 26 18.01 9.87 -2.04
CA THR A 26 18.27 11.29 -1.76
C THR A 26 17.10 11.93 -1.00
N PRO A 27 17.33 13.05 -0.30
CA PRO A 27 16.25 13.82 0.30
C PRO A 27 15.20 14.29 -0.71
N GLU A 28 15.61 14.59 -1.94
CA GLU A 28 14.73 15.01 -3.03
C GLU A 28 13.79 13.89 -3.46
N ASP A 29 14.26 12.63 -3.45
CA ASP A 29 13.43 11.46 -3.72
C ASP A 29 12.35 11.29 -2.63
N VAL A 30 12.75 11.41 -1.35
CA VAL A 30 11.81 11.37 -0.22
C VAL A 30 10.79 12.48 -0.33
N TYR A 31 11.24 13.71 -0.62
CA TYR A 31 10.35 14.86 -0.80
C TYR A 31 9.36 14.65 -1.96
N ALA A 32 9.80 14.06 -3.08
CA ALA A 32 8.92 13.74 -4.20
C ALA A 32 7.82 12.73 -3.80
N SER A 33 8.15 11.73 -2.97
CA SER A 33 7.15 10.80 -2.43
C SER A 33 6.17 11.50 -1.48
N GLN A 34 6.66 12.38 -0.61
CA GLN A 34 5.84 13.15 0.32
C GLN A 34 4.87 14.09 -0.40
N ARG A 35 5.30 14.69 -1.51
CA ARG A 35 4.42 15.49 -2.38
C ARG A 35 3.32 14.65 -3.03
N LEU A 36 3.66 13.49 -3.62
CA LEU A 36 2.66 12.59 -4.19
C LEU A 36 1.63 12.17 -3.13
N ARG A 37 2.08 11.82 -1.93
CA ARG A 37 1.23 11.45 -0.80
C ARG A 37 0.27 12.58 -0.43
N TYR A 38 0.75 13.82 -0.37
CA TYR A 38 -0.08 15.00 -0.11
C TYR A 38 -1.17 15.19 -1.16
N GLU A 39 -0.82 15.08 -2.46
CA GLU A 39 -1.81 15.18 -3.54
C GLU A 39 -2.92 14.12 -3.40
N ILE A 40 -2.55 12.90 -3.00
CA ILE A 40 -3.51 11.80 -2.87
C ILE A 40 -4.27 11.89 -1.53
N PHE A 41 -3.58 11.95 -0.40
CA PHE A 41 -4.23 11.82 0.90
C PHE A 41 -4.95 13.12 1.32
N ALA A 42 -4.30 14.27 1.17
CA ALA A 42 -4.93 15.54 1.56
C ALA A 42 -5.88 16.08 0.49
N LYS A 43 -5.43 16.22 -0.77
CA LYS A 43 -6.24 16.87 -1.79
C LYS A 43 -7.34 15.99 -2.36
N GLU A 44 -7.04 14.70 -2.65
CA GLU A 44 -8.04 13.80 -3.22
C GLU A 44 -8.94 13.17 -2.14
N GLN A 45 -8.37 12.73 -1.01
CA GLN A 45 -9.09 11.97 0.02
C GLN A 45 -9.54 12.83 1.22
N GLY A 46 -9.01 14.06 1.36
CA GLY A 46 -9.43 15.00 2.39
C GLY A 46 -8.80 14.77 3.76
N ALA A 47 -7.67 14.05 3.85
CA ALA A 47 -6.96 13.83 5.10
C ALA A 47 -6.43 15.15 5.71
N HIS A 48 -6.50 15.27 7.03
CA HIS A 48 -5.95 16.38 7.79
C HIS A 48 -4.50 16.08 8.17
N LEU A 49 -3.55 16.60 7.41
CA LEU A 49 -2.12 16.38 7.62
C LEU A 49 -1.47 17.55 8.36
N GLU A 50 -0.65 17.28 9.37
CA GLU A 50 0.10 18.32 10.11
C GLU A 50 1.01 19.15 9.18
N SER A 51 1.66 18.48 8.19
CA SER A 51 2.56 19.08 7.20
C SER A 51 1.85 19.68 5.98
N ALA A 52 0.50 19.76 5.97
CA ALA A 52 -0.29 20.21 4.81
C ALA A 52 0.09 21.61 4.32
N ARG A 53 0.50 22.51 5.23
CA ARG A 53 0.94 23.89 4.88
C ARG A 53 2.19 23.93 4.03
N GLU A 54 3.02 22.88 4.09
CA GLU A 54 4.23 22.71 3.29
C GLU A 54 3.94 22.05 1.94
N GLY A 55 2.70 21.60 1.70
CA GLY A 55 2.29 20.87 0.49
C GLY A 55 2.86 19.46 0.41
N ILE A 56 3.13 18.83 1.55
CA ILE A 56 3.66 17.47 1.68
C ILE A 56 2.89 16.68 2.75
N ASP A 57 2.97 15.37 2.68
CA ASP A 57 2.63 14.46 3.78
C ASP A 57 3.94 13.96 4.40
N ARG A 58 4.30 14.48 5.55
CA ARG A 58 5.47 14.10 6.33
C ARG A 58 5.08 13.87 7.78
N ASP A 59 5.55 12.77 8.34
CA ASP A 59 5.43 12.47 9.76
C ASP A 59 6.79 12.03 10.35
N TYR A 60 6.81 11.80 11.66
CA TYR A 60 7.99 11.37 12.41
C TYR A 60 8.66 10.09 11.84
N TYR A 61 7.88 9.16 11.29
CA TYR A 61 8.39 7.88 10.81
C TYR A 61 9.11 7.96 9.47
N ASP A 62 8.93 9.06 8.71
CA ASP A 62 9.58 9.21 7.39
C ASP A 62 11.10 9.07 7.46
N ASP A 63 11.74 9.58 8.55
CA ASP A 63 13.20 9.54 8.74
C ASP A 63 13.73 8.13 9.05
N TYR A 64 12.85 7.18 9.38
CA TYR A 64 13.20 5.79 9.71
C TYR A 64 12.79 4.81 8.63
N CYS A 65 12.00 5.26 7.64
CA CYS A 65 11.46 4.40 6.59
C CYS A 65 12.37 4.36 5.37
N HIS A 66 12.38 3.21 4.69
CA HIS A 66 12.73 3.17 3.28
C HIS A 66 11.50 3.62 2.47
N HIS A 67 11.73 4.47 1.47
CA HIS A 67 10.68 4.91 0.55
C HIS A 67 10.85 4.21 -0.78
N LEU A 68 9.91 3.33 -1.12
CA LEU A 68 9.87 2.66 -2.41
C LEU A 68 9.05 3.49 -3.38
N LEU A 69 9.64 3.84 -4.52
CA LEU A 69 9.08 4.75 -5.50
C LEU A 69 8.79 4.04 -6.81
N VAL A 70 7.66 4.33 -7.42
CA VAL A 70 7.41 4.05 -8.84
C VAL A 70 7.54 5.34 -9.61
N ARG A 71 8.44 5.32 -10.59
CA ARG A 71 8.80 6.51 -11.36
C ARG A 71 8.60 6.28 -12.85
N ARG A 72 8.16 7.28 -13.56
CA ARG A 72 8.16 7.30 -15.03
C ARG A 72 9.61 7.33 -15.53
N THR A 73 9.89 6.59 -16.60
CA THR A 73 11.25 6.58 -17.18
C THR A 73 11.54 7.78 -18.07
N ASP A 74 10.48 8.39 -18.62
CA ASP A 74 10.58 9.52 -19.56
C ASP A 74 10.68 10.88 -18.85
N THR A 75 9.88 11.11 -17.79
CA THR A 75 9.83 12.41 -17.08
C THR A 75 10.50 12.37 -15.71
N HIS A 76 10.86 11.18 -15.22
CA HIS A 76 11.36 10.95 -13.86
C HIS A 76 10.36 11.30 -12.74
N GLU A 77 9.11 11.54 -13.08
CA GLU A 77 8.04 11.84 -12.12
C GLU A 77 7.74 10.62 -11.24
N VAL A 78 7.56 10.84 -9.93
CA VAL A 78 7.10 9.81 -8.99
C VAL A 78 5.58 9.67 -9.11
N VAL A 79 5.13 8.49 -9.52
CA VAL A 79 3.70 8.17 -9.75
C VAL A 79 3.16 7.11 -8.82
N GLY A 80 4.01 6.54 -7.97
CA GLY A 80 3.64 5.63 -6.91
C GLY A 80 4.65 5.65 -5.78
N SER A 81 4.19 5.44 -4.56
CA SER A 81 5.05 5.41 -3.38
C SER A 81 4.49 4.47 -2.32
N THR A 82 5.39 3.88 -1.54
CA THR A 82 5.06 3.21 -0.28
C THR A 82 6.24 3.34 0.69
N ARG A 83 5.93 3.44 2.00
CA ARG A 83 6.95 3.39 3.06
C ARG A 83 7.15 1.96 3.52
N ILE A 84 8.37 1.62 3.87
CA ILE A 84 8.77 0.34 4.45
C ILE A 84 9.52 0.62 5.74
N LEU A 85 8.95 0.26 6.87
CA LEU A 85 9.60 0.35 8.17
C LEU A 85 10.04 -1.04 8.61
N THR A 86 11.35 -1.24 8.70
CA THR A 86 11.92 -2.53 9.13
C THR A 86 11.96 -2.63 10.66
N THR A 87 11.97 -3.86 11.21
CA THR A 87 12.10 -4.07 12.66
C THR A 87 13.30 -3.34 13.29
N PRO A 88 14.53 -3.32 12.70
CA PRO A 88 15.64 -2.53 13.25
C PRO A 88 15.33 -1.03 13.26
N ASN A 89 14.70 -0.51 12.24
CA ASN A 89 14.38 0.91 12.14
C ASN A 89 13.19 1.30 13.05
N ALA A 90 12.19 0.45 13.21
CA ALA A 90 11.13 0.63 14.19
C ALA A 90 11.66 0.72 15.62
N ARG A 91 12.65 -0.11 15.97
CA ARG A 91 13.34 0.00 17.28
C ARG A 91 14.06 1.34 17.47
N ARG A 92 14.63 1.92 16.40
CA ARG A 92 15.24 3.26 16.43
C ARG A 92 14.20 4.37 16.51
N ALA A 93 13.06 4.19 15.88
CA ALA A 93 11.91 5.08 15.97
C ALA A 93 11.15 4.96 17.31
N GLY A 94 11.40 3.89 18.08
CA GLY A 94 10.72 3.59 19.33
C GLY A 94 9.53 2.64 19.18
N SER A 95 8.88 2.60 18.02
CA SER A 95 7.75 1.72 17.71
C SER A 95 7.57 1.56 16.20
N PHE A 96 6.69 0.65 15.79
CA PHE A 96 6.05 0.68 14.48
C PHE A 96 4.95 1.74 14.43
N TYR A 97 4.63 2.24 13.24
CA TYR A 97 3.52 3.18 13.06
C TYR A 97 2.18 2.59 13.53
N SER A 98 1.90 1.33 13.18
CA SER A 98 0.65 0.67 13.58
C SER A 98 0.46 0.55 15.10
N GLU A 99 1.51 0.75 15.92
CA GLU A 99 1.38 0.80 17.38
C GLU A 99 0.70 2.09 17.86
N THR A 100 0.56 3.10 17.01
CA THR A 100 -0.24 4.29 17.29
C THR A 100 -1.75 4.03 17.17
N GLU A 101 -2.13 2.95 16.51
CA GLU A 101 -3.52 2.57 16.21
C GLU A 101 -3.93 1.27 16.88
N PHE A 102 -2.99 0.34 17.09
CA PHE A 102 -3.26 -1.01 17.58
C PHE A 102 -2.32 -1.41 18.72
N ASP A 103 -2.85 -2.17 19.66
CA ASP A 103 -2.05 -2.90 20.64
C ASP A 103 -1.46 -4.16 19.99
N LEU A 104 -0.16 -4.13 19.71
CA LEU A 104 0.59 -5.19 19.04
C LEU A 104 1.38 -6.09 20.01
N HIS A 105 1.33 -5.85 21.33
CA HIS A 105 2.20 -6.52 22.28
C HIS A 105 2.04 -8.06 22.31
N LYS A 106 0.84 -8.59 21.97
CA LYS A 106 0.59 -10.02 21.86
C LYS A 106 1.03 -10.60 20.53
N LEU A 107 1.05 -9.78 19.46
CA LEU A 107 1.44 -10.21 18.13
C LEU A 107 2.95 -10.41 18.01
N PHE A 108 3.75 -9.46 18.47
CA PHE A 108 5.21 -9.49 18.25
C PHE A 108 5.90 -10.78 18.75
N PRO A 109 5.58 -11.35 19.92
CA PRO A 109 6.16 -12.62 20.35
C PRO A 109 5.84 -13.81 19.44
N GLN A 110 4.80 -13.71 18.61
CA GLN A 110 4.39 -14.75 17.65
C GLN A 110 5.13 -14.63 16.31
N LEU A 111 5.63 -13.44 15.96
CA LEU A 111 6.35 -13.20 14.73
C LEU A 111 7.81 -13.66 14.87
N ARG A 112 8.08 -14.90 14.42
CA ARG A 112 9.44 -15.45 14.44
C ARG A 112 10.16 -15.11 13.15
N GLY A 113 11.07 -14.12 13.21
CA GLY A 113 11.86 -13.69 12.06
C GLY A 113 11.80 -12.18 11.81
N ASN A 114 12.13 -11.80 10.59
CA ASN A 114 12.17 -10.41 10.16
C ASN A 114 10.79 -9.93 9.75
N ALA A 115 10.32 -8.87 10.37
CA ALA A 115 9.06 -8.23 10.02
C ALA A 115 9.27 -6.83 9.46
N ILE A 116 8.42 -6.45 8.52
CA ILE A 116 8.34 -5.09 7.97
C ILE A 116 6.91 -4.57 8.03
N GLU A 117 6.79 -3.28 8.27
CA GLU A 117 5.53 -2.56 8.13
C GLU A 117 5.50 -1.78 6.83
N ILE A 118 4.36 -1.88 6.12
CA ILE A 118 4.08 -1.14 4.89
C ILE A 118 3.03 -0.08 5.18
N GLY A 119 3.35 1.16 4.85
CA GLY A 119 2.44 2.28 5.08
C GLY A 119 2.49 3.33 3.97
N ARG A 120 1.56 4.28 4.01
CA ARG A 120 1.48 5.39 3.06
C ARG A 120 1.53 4.97 1.59
N THR A 121 0.93 3.83 1.25
CA THR A 121 0.88 3.32 -0.13
C THR A 121 -0.08 4.16 -0.96
N CYS A 122 0.42 4.78 -2.02
CA CYS A 122 -0.40 5.57 -2.94
C CYS A 122 0.09 5.45 -4.39
N ILE A 123 -0.85 5.64 -5.33
CA ILE A 123 -0.61 5.64 -6.79
C ILE A 123 -1.34 6.84 -7.38
N HIS A 124 -0.64 7.59 -8.23
CA HIS A 124 -1.24 8.68 -9.01
C HIS A 124 -2.45 8.18 -9.81
N PRO A 125 -3.55 8.93 -9.88
CA PRO A 125 -4.80 8.49 -10.54
C PRO A 125 -4.62 7.90 -11.93
N ASP A 126 -3.79 8.51 -12.77
CA ASP A 126 -3.55 8.08 -14.15
C ASP A 126 -2.85 6.72 -14.26
N PHE A 127 -2.27 6.21 -13.16
CA PHE A 127 -1.51 4.96 -13.10
C PHE A 127 -2.22 3.87 -12.29
N ARG A 128 -3.49 4.08 -11.88
CA ARG A 128 -4.30 3.09 -11.14
C ARG A 128 -4.87 1.97 -12.01
N ASN A 129 -4.46 1.90 -13.28
CA ASN A 129 -4.83 0.85 -14.24
C ASN A 129 -4.17 -0.53 -13.99
N GLY A 130 -3.53 -0.71 -12.85
CA GLY A 130 -2.83 -1.93 -12.45
C GLY A 130 -1.30 -1.88 -12.68
N ALA A 131 -0.79 -1.02 -13.56
CA ALA A 131 0.65 -0.94 -13.84
C ALA A 131 1.43 -0.38 -12.64
N GLY A 132 0.97 0.72 -12.04
CA GLY A 132 1.62 1.33 -10.88
C GLY A 132 1.68 0.41 -9.67
N ILE A 133 0.55 -0.21 -9.32
CA ILE A 133 0.50 -1.15 -8.19
C ILE A 133 1.34 -2.41 -8.45
N GLY A 134 1.37 -2.90 -9.70
CA GLY A 134 2.21 -4.02 -10.09
C GLY A 134 3.70 -3.73 -9.91
N MET A 135 4.14 -2.49 -10.18
CA MET A 135 5.52 -2.06 -9.94
C MET A 135 5.84 -1.95 -8.45
N LEU A 136 4.93 -1.43 -7.61
CA LEU A 136 5.13 -1.44 -6.16
C LEU A 136 5.28 -2.86 -5.62
N TRP A 137 4.43 -3.80 -6.06
CA TRP A 137 4.55 -5.21 -5.67
C TRP A 137 5.86 -5.84 -6.10
N LEU A 138 6.35 -5.53 -7.31
CA LEU A 138 7.65 -5.99 -7.78
C LEU A 138 8.78 -5.49 -6.86
N GLY A 139 8.79 -4.21 -6.54
CA GLY A 139 9.79 -3.62 -5.64
C GLY A 139 9.70 -4.17 -4.21
N LEU A 140 8.48 -4.35 -3.68
CA LEU A 140 8.27 -4.97 -2.38
C LEU A 140 8.78 -6.41 -2.34
N ALA A 141 8.52 -7.21 -3.38
CA ALA A 141 9.01 -8.58 -3.46
C ALA A 141 10.55 -8.64 -3.47
N GLN A 142 11.21 -7.77 -4.23
CA GLN A 142 12.67 -7.66 -4.24
C GLN A 142 13.22 -7.22 -2.88
N PHE A 143 12.55 -6.25 -2.23
CA PHE A 143 12.94 -5.80 -0.89
C PHE A 143 12.82 -6.93 0.13
N MET A 144 11.70 -7.65 0.12
CA MET A 144 11.45 -8.78 1.03
C MET A 144 12.49 -9.90 0.85
N GLU A 145 12.85 -10.24 -0.39
CA GLU A 145 13.88 -11.23 -0.69
C GLU A 145 15.26 -10.80 -0.17
N MET A 146 15.65 -9.56 -0.45
CA MET A 146 16.94 -8.99 -0.04
C MET A 146 17.10 -8.94 1.48
N HIS A 147 16.05 -8.57 2.20
CA HIS A 147 16.05 -8.42 3.65
C HIS A 147 15.59 -9.68 4.40
N LYS A 148 15.33 -10.79 3.69
CA LYS A 148 14.84 -12.06 4.25
C LYS A 148 13.65 -11.83 5.17
N VAL A 149 12.64 -11.17 4.65
CA VAL A 149 11.43 -10.82 5.39
C VAL A 149 10.54 -12.03 5.53
N ASP A 150 10.13 -12.33 6.77
CA ASP A 150 9.21 -13.43 7.10
C ASP A 150 7.77 -12.95 7.22
N TYR A 151 7.57 -11.70 7.71
CA TYR A 151 6.25 -11.12 7.90
C TYR A 151 6.17 -9.72 7.33
N MET A 152 5.06 -9.43 6.68
CA MET A 152 4.70 -8.07 6.25
C MET A 152 3.35 -7.71 6.86
N PHE A 153 3.23 -6.53 7.44
CA PHE A 153 1.98 -6.02 7.98
C PHE A 153 1.80 -4.53 7.71
N GLY A 154 0.62 -4.01 8.03
CA GLY A 154 0.28 -2.61 7.91
C GLY A 154 -1.22 -2.41 7.91
N CYS A 155 -1.65 -1.17 7.78
CA CYS A 155 -3.05 -0.78 7.83
C CYS A 155 -3.61 -0.59 6.42
N ALA A 156 -4.78 -1.17 6.17
CA ALA A 156 -5.57 -0.95 4.98
C ALA A 156 -6.75 -0.05 5.31
N SER A 157 -6.68 1.20 4.86
CA SER A 157 -7.66 2.25 5.19
C SER A 157 -8.92 2.14 4.35
N ILE A 158 -10.07 2.19 5.00
CA ILE A 158 -11.40 2.22 4.40
C ILE A 158 -12.06 3.54 4.76
N SER A 159 -12.53 4.28 3.77
CA SER A 159 -13.18 5.59 3.99
C SER A 159 -14.40 5.46 4.91
N MET A 160 -14.52 6.41 5.83
CA MET A 160 -15.68 6.55 6.73
C MET A 160 -16.76 7.49 6.18
N ASN A 161 -16.66 7.96 4.94
CA ASN A 161 -17.63 8.89 4.33
C ASN A 161 -19.06 8.32 4.23
N ASP A 162 -19.23 7.00 4.31
CA ASP A 162 -20.53 6.33 4.33
C ASP A 162 -21.01 5.97 5.75
N GLY A 163 -20.37 6.52 6.78
CA GLY A 163 -20.67 6.22 8.19
C GLY A 163 -20.22 4.82 8.62
N GLY A 164 -19.29 4.19 7.90
CA GLY A 164 -18.74 2.87 8.24
C GLY A 164 -19.50 1.68 7.66
N ALA A 165 -20.45 1.90 6.75
CA ALA A 165 -21.23 0.83 6.15
C ALA A 165 -20.35 -0.14 5.34
N GLN A 166 -19.40 0.37 4.55
CA GLN A 166 -18.44 -0.46 3.81
C GLN A 166 -17.49 -1.21 4.74
N VAL A 167 -16.98 -0.55 5.77
CA VAL A 167 -16.13 -1.20 6.79
C VAL A 167 -16.86 -2.39 7.41
N SER A 168 -18.12 -2.19 7.83
CA SER A 168 -18.95 -3.25 8.41
C SER A 168 -19.14 -4.42 7.45
N ALA A 169 -19.41 -4.14 6.15
CA ALA A 169 -19.59 -5.17 5.13
C ALA A 169 -18.28 -5.95 4.85
N ILE A 170 -17.15 -5.24 4.74
CA ILE A 170 -15.83 -5.84 4.54
C ILE A 170 -15.44 -6.72 5.74
N MET A 171 -15.68 -6.25 6.96
CA MET A 171 -15.36 -7.02 8.17
C MET A 171 -16.22 -8.26 8.31
N ASN A 172 -17.50 -8.21 7.91
CA ASN A 172 -18.35 -9.40 7.88
C ASN A 172 -17.81 -10.45 6.91
N ASP A 173 -17.37 -10.06 5.73
CA ASP A 173 -16.72 -10.97 4.76
C ASP A 173 -15.39 -11.51 5.30
N ALA A 174 -14.54 -10.64 5.85
CA ALA A 174 -13.24 -11.01 6.38
C ALA A 174 -13.32 -11.98 7.55
N ARG A 175 -14.29 -11.82 8.47
CA ARG A 175 -14.51 -12.75 9.59
C ARG A 175 -14.81 -14.17 9.12
N LEU A 176 -15.46 -14.32 7.96
CA LEU A 176 -15.78 -15.64 7.40
C LEU A 176 -14.60 -16.26 6.64
N ASN A 177 -13.78 -15.44 5.98
CA ASN A 177 -12.86 -15.92 4.95
C ASN A 177 -11.39 -15.67 5.26
N ASN A 178 -11.05 -14.59 6.00
CA ASN A 178 -9.69 -14.09 6.11
C ASN A 178 -9.27 -13.66 7.53
N LEU A 179 -10.03 -14.01 8.56
CA LEU A 179 -9.68 -13.61 9.92
C LEU A 179 -8.45 -14.40 10.41
N ALA A 180 -7.49 -13.70 11.00
CA ALA A 180 -6.31 -14.31 11.59
C ALA A 180 -6.65 -15.27 12.74
N PRO A 181 -5.81 -16.29 12.97
CA PRO A 181 -5.85 -17.07 14.21
C PRO A 181 -5.84 -16.15 15.44
N GLU A 182 -6.51 -16.55 16.51
CA GLU A 182 -6.69 -15.71 17.69
C GLU A 182 -5.37 -15.20 18.29
N THR A 183 -4.34 -16.02 18.25
CA THR A 183 -2.98 -15.68 18.73
C THR A 183 -2.29 -14.59 17.95
N LEU A 184 -2.73 -14.31 16.71
CA LEU A 184 -2.17 -13.30 15.82
C LEU A 184 -3.05 -12.04 15.72
N ARG A 185 -4.14 -11.97 16.52
CA ARG A 185 -5.05 -10.82 16.48
C ARG A 185 -4.55 -9.69 17.35
N VAL A 186 -4.72 -8.49 16.83
CA VAL A 186 -4.43 -7.21 17.49
C VAL A 186 -5.71 -6.56 18.01
N LYS A 187 -5.60 -5.56 18.85
CA LYS A 187 -6.73 -4.80 19.38
C LYS A 187 -6.60 -3.34 18.94
N PRO A 188 -7.68 -2.75 18.38
CA PRO A 188 -7.67 -1.34 18.05
C PRO A 188 -7.61 -0.49 19.33
N LEU A 189 -6.89 0.63 19.28
CA LEU A 189 -6.85 1.63 20.36
C LEU A 189 -8.09 2.52 20.33
N MET A 190 -8.65 2.75 19.13
CA MET A 190 -9.89 3.51 18.96
C MET A 190 -10.92 2.64 18.22
N HIS A 191 -12.04 2.37 18.91
CA HIS A 191 -13.10 1.52 18.37
C HIS A 191 -14.05 2.28 17.46
N LEU A 192 -14.51 1.64 16.39
CA LEU A 192 -15.61 2.14 15.58
C LEU A 192 -16.96 1.95 16.29
N LEU A 193 -17.86 2.91 16.04
CA LEU A 193 -19.27 2.67 16.37
C LEU A 193 -19.89 1.65 15.40
N PRO A 194 -20.77 0.78 15.88
CA PRO A 194 -21.48 -0.16 15.02
C PRO A 194 -22.23 0.55 13.88
N ALA A 195 -22.07 0.09 12.65
CA ALA A 195 -22.78 0.58 11.49
C ALA A 195 -23.52 -0.56 10.78
N GLN A 196 -24.64 -0.24 10.14
CA GLN A 196 -25.32 -1.19 9.27
C GLN A 196 -24.43 -1.50 8.05
N PRO A 197 -24.19 -2.78 7.74
CA PRO A 197 -23.33 -3.14 6.62
C PRO A 197 -23.95 -2.69 5.28
N ALA A 198 -23.11 -2.23 4.35
CA ALA A 198 -23.53 -1.95 3.00
C ALA A 198 -24.09 -3.21 2.33
N ALA A 199 -25.12 -3.04 1.48
CA ALA A 199 -25.75 -4.15 0.76
C ALA A 199 -24.77 -4.88 -0.20
N LYS A 200 -23.72 -4.18 -0.64
CA LYS A 200 -22.68 -4.73 -1.53
C LYS A 200 -21.30 -4.37 -1.00
N VAL A 201 -20.45 -5.38 -0.85
CA VAL A 201 -19.04 -5.17 -0.46
C VAL A 201 -18.28 -4.55 -1.63
N ALA A 202 -17.72 -3.36 -1.41
CA ALA A 202 -16.78 -2.70 -2.33
C ALA A 202 -15.38 -2.73 -1.72
N MET A 203 -14.68 -3.86 -1.88
CA MET A 203 -13.36 -4.05 -1.32
C MET A 203 -12.31 -3.23 -2.10
N PRO A 204 -11.53 -2.37 -1.43
CA PRO A 204 -10.45 -1.62 -2.06
C PRO A 204 -9.47 -2.53 -2.79
N PRO A 205 -8.95 -2.11 -3.97
CA PRO A 205 -8.08 -2.95 -4.79
C PRO A 205 -6.84 -3.45 -4.06
N LEU A 206 -6.23 -2.62 -3.22
CA LEU A 206 -5.03 -2.97 -2.44
C LEU A 206 -5.36 -4.04 -1.40
N LEU A 207 -6.41 -3.85 -0.60
CA LEU A 207 -6.86 -4.84 0.38
C LEU A 207 -7.18 -6.18 -0.31
N LYS A 208 -7.91 -6.13 -1.42
CA LYS A 208 -8.22 -7.32 -2.22
C LYS A 208 -6.98 -8.05 -2.71
N ALA A 209 -5.91 -7.32 -3.06
CA ALA A 209 -4.63 -7.91 -3.47
C ALA A 209 -3.96 -8.62 -2.28
N TYR A 210 -3.88 -8.00 -1.11
CA TYR A 210 -3.34 -8.63 0.11
C TYR A 210 -4.06 -9.93 0.47
N LEU A 211 -5.40 -9.90 0.54
CA LEU A 211 -6.19 -11.08 0.88
C LEU A 211 -6.01 -12.23 -0.13
N LYS A 212 -5.86 -11.90 -1.42
CA LYS A 212 -5.55 -12.90 -2.46
C LYS A 212 -4.16 -13.51 -2.32
N LEU A 213 -3.18 -12.78 -1.79
CA LEU A 213 -1.85 -13.29 -1.48
C LEU A 213 -1.83 -14.22 -0.28
N GLY A 214 -2.92 -14.28 0.47
CA GLY A 214 -3.05 -15.10 1.68
C GLY A 214 -2.90 -14.31 2.98
N ALA A 215 -2.94 -12.98 2.92
CA ALA A 215 -2.93 -12.16 4.11
C ALA A 215 -4.20 -12.36 4.95
N TRP A 216 -4.06 -12.17 6.25
CA TRP A 216 -5.13 -12.16 7.22
C TRP A 216 -5.53 -10.74 7.61
N VAL A 217 -6.80 -10.57 7.95
CA VAL A 217 -7.30 -9.46 8.75
C VAL A 217 -7.06 -9.83 10.22
N ALA A 218 -6.21 -9.10 10.91
CA ALA A 218 -5.76 -9.49 12.24
C ALA A 218 -6.46 -8.72 13.37
N GLY A 219 -7.78 -8.66 13.33
CA GLY A 219 -8.58 -8.10 14.42
C GLY A 219 -9.68 -7.15 13.96
N GLU A 220 -10.24 -6.42 14.90
CA GLU A 220 -11.25 -5.40 14.61
C GLU A 220 -10.58 -4.12 14.10
N PRO A 221 -11.28 -3.31 13.27
CA PRO A 221 -10.71 -2.09 12.70
C PRO A 221 -10.54 -0.99 13.75
N CYS A 222 -9.55 -0.12 13.53
CA CYS A 222 -9.31 1.09 14.30
C CYS A 222 -9.83 2.32 13.57
N LEU A 223 -10.47 3.26 14.28
CA LEU A 223 -10.85 4.56 13.72
C LEU A 223 -9.62 5.47 13.67
N ASP A 224 -9.33 6.01 12.49
CA ASP A 224 -8.38 7.11 12.30
C ASP A 224 -9.16 8.38 11.91
N PRO A 225 -9.34 9.32 12.84
CA PRO A 225 -10.10 10.54 12.59
C PRO A 225 -9.34 11.55 11.70
N ASP A 226 -8.01 11.53 11.69
CA ASP A 226 -7.19 12.48 10.92
C ASP A 226 -7.29 12.22 9.42
N PHE A 227 -7.39 10.94 9.05
CA PHE A 227 -7.61 10.52 7.67
C PHE A 227 -9.08 10.26 7.35
N ASN A 228 -9.99 10.33 8.35
CA ASN A 228 -11.40 9.96 8.23
C ASN A 228 -11.59 8.56 7.62
N VAL A 229 -10.85 7.60 8.15
CA VAL A 229 -10.86 6.20 7.71
C VAL A 229 -11.02 5.25 8.90
N ALA A 230 -11.33 4.00 8.59
CA ALA A 230 -11.15 2.89 9.50
C ALA A 230 -9.99 2.04 8.98
N ASP A 231 -8.97 1.85 9.79
CA ASP A 231 -7.82 1.04 9.46
C ASP A 231 -8.03 -0.41 9.85
N ILE A 232 -7.81 -1.29 8.88
CA ILE A 232 -7.87 -2.74 9.05
C ILE A 232 -6.43 -3.26 9.10
N PHE A 233 -6.01 -3.84 10.22
CA PHE A 233 -4.68 -4.41 10.36
C PHE A 233 -4.56 -5.68 9.50
N ILE A 234 -3.63 -5.66 8.55
CA ILE A 234 -3.34 -6.75 7.63
C ILE A 234 -2.01 -7.39 8.01
N LEU A 235 -1.99 -8.70 8.12
CA LEU A 235 -0.81 -9.50 8.39
C LEU A 235 -0.60 -10.54 7.29
N LEU A 236 0.58 -10.55 6.68
CA LEU A 236 0.99 -11.51 5.66
C LEU A 236 2.20 -12.31 6.16
N ASP A 237 2.08 -13.62 6.22
CA ASP A 237 3.19 -14.54 6.39
C ASP A 237 3.80 -14.81 5.00
N VAL A 238 5.01 -14.29 4.78
CA VAL A 238 5.70 -14.34 3.48
C VAL A 238 6.06 -15.78 3.10
N ASN A 239 6.29 -16.66 4.10
CA ASN A 239 6.62 -18.07 3.87
C ASN A 239 5.40 -18.90 3.43
N ASN A 240 4.18 -18.39 3.68
CA ASN A 240 2.91 -19.02 3.33
C ASN A 240 2.16 -18.34 2.18
N LEU A 241 2.87 -17.53 1.38
CA LEU A 241 2.28 -16.86 0.22
C LEU A 241 1.60 -17.85 -0.73
N ASN A 242 0.42 -17.49 -1.20
CA ASN A 242 -0.25 -18.25 -2.26
C ASN A 242 0.61 -18.25 -3.53
N THR A 243 1.27 -19.37 -3.82
CA THR A 243 2.27 -19.52 -4.89
C THR A 243 1.75 -19.21 -6.29
N ARG A 244 0.43 -19.33 -6.53
CA ARG A 244 -0.20 -18.98 -7.80
C ARG A 244 -0.19 -17.45 -8.01
N TYR A 245 -0.44 -16.68 -6.95
CA TYR A 245 -0.44 -15.22 -7.00
C TYR A 245 0.97 -14.65 -6.92
N HIS A 246 1.87 -15.25 -6.13
CA HIS A 246 3.29 -14.91 -6.12
C HIS A 246 3.90 -14.97 -7.53
N ARG A 247 3.67 -16.05 -8.27
CA ARG A 247 4.10 -16.17 -9.68
C ARG A 247 3.49 -15.09 -10.58
N HIS A 248 2.24 -14.75 -10.40
CA HIS A 248 1.57 -13.72 -11.21
C HIS A 248 2.15 -12.32 -11.00
N PHE A 249 2.41 -11.95 -9.76
CA PHE A 249 2.93 -10.61 -9.42
C PHE A 249 4.45 -10.50 -9.60
N VAL A 250 5.22 -11.53 -9.30
CA VAL A 250 6.69 -11.50 -9.40
C VAL A 250 7.16 -11.93 -10.81
N GLN A 251 6.69 -13.05 -11.33
CA GLN A 251 7.15 -13.57 -12.63
C GLN A 251 6.41 -12.95 -13.82
N GLY A 252 5.13 -12.63 -13.71
CA GLY A 252 4.37 -11.96 -14.77
C GLY A 252 4.88 -10.55 -15.07
N SER A 253 5.44 -9.88 -14.08
CA SER A 253 6.09 -8.57 -14.24
C SER A 253 7.51 -8.69 -14.82
N LEU A 254 8.22 -9.78 -14.52
CA LEU A 254 9.58 -10.05 -15.02
C LEU A 254 9.59 -10.54 -16.49
N GLN A 255 8.60 -11.34 -16.91
CA GLN A 255 8.56 -11.90 -18.26
C GLN A 255 8.22 -10.87 -19.36
N LYS A 256 7.71 -9.71 -19.01
CA LYS A 256 7.34 -8.64 -19.95
C LYS A 256 8.42 -7.56 -20.14
N ARG A 257 9.60 -7.69 -19.52
CA ARG A 257 10.67 -6.67 -19.57
C ARG A 257 12.06 -7.26 -19.81
N PRO A 258 12.96 -6.52 -20.52
CA PRO A 258 14.37 -6.93 -20.69
C PRO A 258 15.10 -6.91 -19.34
N ALA A 259 16.01 -7.85 -19.15
CA ALA A 259 16.76 -8.08 -17.89
C ALA A 259 17.59 -6.87 -17.40
N SER A 260 17.83 -5.86 -18.24
CA SER A 260 18.54 -4.63 -17.88
C SER A 260 17.75 -3.66 -16.98
N GLU A 261 16.42 -3.79 -16.89
CA GLU A 261 15.57 -2.92 -16.07
C GLU A 261 15.30 -3.48 -14.65
N VAL A 262 15.66 -4.73 -14.39
CA VAL A 262 15.40 -5.44 -13.11
C VAL A 262 16.56 -5.27 -12.11
N SER A 263 17.68 -4.68 -12.54
CA SER A 263 18.95 -4.63 -11.78
C SER A 263 19.07 -3.51 -10.73
N LEU A 264 18.04 -2.70 -10.50
CA LEU A 264 18.20 -1.38 -9.84
C LEU A 264 18.16 -1.37 -8.31
N LEU A 265 17.84 -2.48 -7.63
CA LEU A 265 17.87 -2.55 -6.16
C LEU A 265 19.21 -3.08 -5.58
N ARG A 266 20.25 -3.30 -6.41
CA ARG A 266 21.54 -3.86 -5.96
C ARG A 266 22.56 -2.85 -5.43
N ALA A 267 22.22 -1.59 -5.36
CA ALA A 267 23.14 -0.54 -4.90
C ALA A 267 22.46 0.38 -3.88
N ALA A 268 22.41 -0.04 -2.63
CA ALA A 268 22.33 0.82 -1.45
C ALA A 268 22.91 0.04 -0.25
#